data_dcac6e823a396fb819c6554779e46b11
#
_entry.id   dcac6e823a396fb819c6554779e46b11
#
_cell.length_a   1.000
_cell.length_b   1.000
_cell.length_c   1.000
_cell.angle_alpha   90.00
_cell.angle_beta   90.00
_cell.angle_gamma   90.00
#
_symmetry.space_group_name_H-M   'P 1'
#
loop_
_entity.id
_entity.type
_entity.pdbx_description
1 polymer ?
#
loop_
_entity_poly.entity_id
_entity_poly.type
_entity_poly.pdbx_seq_one_letter_code
_entity_poly.pdbx_strand_id
1 'polypeptide(L)'
;MQGSETFLNVFVFFLIFAGIILDKMGVRFTAILSGAVMLTGALIKYYAISDSFAGSALDIWFTDHLNHIPVFEQLGVSPFYEGMPASAKVAACGFMIFGCGTEMAGITVSRGIVKWFKGREMALAMGSEMALARLGVATCMIFSPFFAKLGGHIDVSRSVAFGVVLICIALMMFVVYFFMDKKLDKQTGEAEEKDDPFKISDLGKILTSMGFWLVALLCVLYYSAIFPFQKYAVNMLQCNLTFTPVDKESFWASTEVTIIQYGIMLVVAITAFMFNFMKNKKVKYSILSLSVVFLIAYCYM
;
A
#
# COMPACT_ATOMS: atom_id res chain seq x y z
N MET A 1 -4.20 13.48 -7.77
CA MET A 1 -3.37 12.25 -7.75
C MET A 1 -3.80 11.22 -6.70
N GLN A 2 -4.17 11.58 -5.47
CA GLN A 2 -4.49 10.57 -4.44
C GLN A 2 -5.68 9.65 -4.75
N GLY A 3 -6.66 10.11 -5.54
CA GLY A 3 -7.79 9.30 -5.97
C GLY A 3 -7.52 8.40 -7.19
N SER A 4 -6.43 8.62 -7.92
CA SER A 4 -6.15 7.84 -9.13
C SER A 4 -5.71 6.42 -8.84
N GLU A 5 -5.06 6.15 -7.70
CA GLU A 5 -4.65 4.82 -7.27
C GLU A 5 -5.82 3.81 -7.20
N THR A 6 -6.94 4.28 -6.67
CA THR A 6 -8.13 3.43 -6.46
C THR A 6 -9.13 3.48 -7.61
N PHE A 7 -8.90 4.35 -8.62
CA PHE A 7 -9.87 4.60 -9.69
C PHE A 7 -10.29 3.32 -10.44
N LEU A 8 -9.33 2.53 -10.91
CA LEU A 8 -9.63 1.29 -11.64
C LEU A 8 -10.25 0.22 -10.73
N ASN A 9 -9.88 0.20 -9.45
CA ASN A 9 -10.44 -0.74 -8.49
C ASN A 9 -11.91 -0.44 -8.19
N VAL A 10 -12.29 0.84 -8.10
CA VAL A 10 -13.65 1.28 -7.80
C VAL A 10 -14.55 1.25 -9.04
N PHE A 11 -14.11 1.85 -10.16
CA PHE A 11 -14.97 2.02 -11.33
C PHE A 11 -14.96 0.84 -12.30
N VAL A 12 -13.86 0.07 -12.35
CA VAL A 12 -13.74 -1.09 -13.26
C VAL A 12 -13.83 -2.40 -12.49
N PHE A 13 -13.96 -2.37 -11.16
CA PHE A 13 -14.00 -3.56 -10.31
C PHE A 13 -12.80 -4.49 -10.55
N PHE A 14 -11.61 -3.90 -10.76
CA PHE A 14 -10.40 -4.62 -11.14
C PHE A 14 -10.05 -5.76 -10.17
N LEU A 15 -10.41 -5.61 -8.90
CA LEU A 15 -10.16 -6.63 -7.88
C LEU A 15 -10.85 -7.97 -8.18
N ILE A 16 -12.02 -7.95 -8.84
CA ILE A 16 -12.72 -9.16 -9.29
C ILE A 16 -11.89 -9.87 -10.37
N PHE A 17 -11.37 -9.10 -11.34
CA PHE A 17 -10.50 -9.69 -12.38
C PHE A 17 -9.19 -10.21 -11.79
N ALA A 18 -8.62 -9.52 -10.82
CA ALA A 18 -7.43 -9.96 -10.10
C ALA A 18 -7.67 -11.29 -9.35
N GLY A 19 -8.84 -11.44 -8.71
CA GLY A 19 -9.26 -12.70 -8.10
C GLY A 19 -9.38 -13.84 -9.11
N ILE A 20 -9.99 -13.59 -10.27
CA ILE A 20 -10.12 -14.58 -11.35
C ILE A 20 -8.74 -15.00 -11.89
N ILE A 21 -7.81 -14.04 -12.04
CA ILE A 21 -6.44 -14.33 -12.46
C ILE A 21 -5.76 -15.22 -11.42
N LEU A 22 -5.89 -14.88 -10.13
CA LEU A 22 -5.32 -15.64 -9.03
C LEU A 22 -5.85 -17.09 -9.00
N ASP A 23 -7.15 -17.28 -9.17
CA ASP A 23 -7.78 -18.62 -9.17
C ASP A 23 -7.41 -19.47 -10.39
N LYS A 24 -7.25 -18.84 -11.56
CA LYS A 24 -6.91 -19.57 -12.79
C LYS A 24 -5.41 -19.82 -12.97
N MET A 25 -4.57 -18.88 -12.59
CA MET A 25 -3.13 -18.91 -12.87
C MET A 25 -2.29 -19.25 -11.62
N GLY A 26 -2.90 -19.27 -10.45
CA GLY A 26 -2.27 -19.62 -9.19
C GLY A 26 -1.46 -18.49 -8.56
N VAL A 27 -1.13 -18.68 -7.27
CA VAL A 27 -0.45 -17.68 -6.42
C VAL A 27 0.91 -17.26 -6.97
N ARG A 28 1.67 -18.20 -7.54
CA ARG A 28 3.04 -17.95 -8.04
C ARG A 28 3.08 -16.98 -9.19
N PHE A 29 2.26 -17.25 -10.22
CA PHE A 29 2.20 -16.39 -11.39
C PHE A 29 1.66 -15.01 -11.03
N THR A 30 0.59 -14.96 -10.25
CA THR A 30 -0.06 -13.71 -9.85
C THR A 30 0.86 -12.84 -8.99
N ALA A 31 1.72 -13.43 -8.14
CA ALA A 31 2.73 -12.69 -7.38
C ALA A 31 3.74 -11.97 -8.29
N ILE A 32 4.29 -12.65 -9.29
CA ILE A 32 5.22 -12.03 -10.25
C ILE A 32 4.50 -10.99 -11.10
N LEU A 33 3.30 -11.29 -11.57
CA LEU A 33 2.49 -10.37 -12.38
C LEU A 33 2.18 -9.09 -11.60
N SER A 34 1.76 -9.21 -10.35
CA SER A 34 1.46 -8.04 -9.50
C SER A 34 2.68 -7.15 -9.30
N GLY A 35 3.85 -7.75 -9.01
CA GLY A 35 5.12 -7.02 -8.90
C GLY A 35 5.53 -6.33 -10.20
N ALA A 36 5.34 -6.98 -11.35
CA ALA A 36 5.63 -6.39 -12.66
C ALA A 36 4.69 -5.22 -12.98
N VAL A 37 3.40 -5.35 -12.68
CA VAL A 37 2.41 -4.26 -12.85
C VAL A 37 2.73 -3.08 -11.95
N MET A 38 3.06 -3.31 -10.66
CA MET A 38 3.52 -2.26 -9.76
C MET A 38 4.76 -1.54 -10.28
N LEU A 39 5.77 -2.30 -10.74
CA LEU A 39 7.00 -1.73 -11.27
C LEU A 39 6.73 -0.88 -12.51
N THR A 40 5.91 -1.36 -13.43
CA THR A 40 5.53 -0.61 -14.63
C THR A 40 4.85 0.71 -14.28
N GLY A 41 3.87 0.70 -13.36
CA GLY A 41 3.20 1.90 -12.88
C GLY A 41 4.16 2.89 -12.21
N ALA A 42 5.08 2.40 -11.40
CA ALA A 42 6.08 3.23 -10.74
C ALA A 42 7.10 3.84 -11.71
N LEU A 43 7.52 3.10 -12.74
CA LEU A 43 8.40 3.60 -13.80
C LEU A 43 7.73 4.68 -14.63
N ILE A 44 6.45 4.51 -15.00
CA ILE A 44 5.68 5.55 -15.70
C ILE A 44 5.60 6.81 -14.84
N LYS A 45 5.31 6.68 -13.56
CA LYS A 45 5.28 7.81 -12.62
C LYS A 45 6.64 8.49 -12.50
N TYR A 46 7.72 7.74 -12.41
CA TYR A 46 9.08 8.27 -12.35
C TYR A 46 9.43 9.03 -13.63
N TYR A 47 9.16 8.45 -14.81
CA TYR A 47 9.39 9.09 -16.08
C TYR A 47 8.61 10.41 -16.22
N ALA A 48 7.35 10.42 -15.81
CA ALA A 48 6.48 11.61 -15.89
C ALA A 48 6.96 12.79 -15.03
N ILE A 49 7.72 12.51 -13.97
CA ILE A 49 8.24 13.55 -13.04
C ILE A 49 9.70 13.92 -13.40
N SER A 50 10.38 13.12 -14.24
CA SER A 50 11.76 13.39 -14.65
C SER A 50 11.86 14.53 -15.63
N ASP A 51 13.01 15.21 -15.65
CA ASP A 51 13.31 16.29 -16.61
C ASP A 51 13.22 15.84 -18.06
N SER A 52 13.38 14.54 -18.34
CA SER A 52 13.27 13.95 -19.68
C SER A 52 11.85 13.94 -20.25
N PHE A 53 10.83 14.18 -19.40
CA PHE A 53 9.44 14.21 -19.83
C PHE A 53 9.09 15.56 -20.49
N ALA A 54 9.63 16.65 -19.98
CA ALA A 54 9.34 18.00 -20.47
C ALA A 54 9.75 18.15 -21.96
N GLY A 55 8.78 18.49 -22.82
CA GLY A 55 8.96 18.59 -24.27
C GLY A 55 9.01 17.25 -25.01
N SER A 56 8.74 16.13 -24.36
CA SER A 56 8.62 14.82 -25.03
C SER A 56 7.35 14.74 -25.88
N ALA A 57 7.33 13.80 -26.84
CA ALA A 57 6.16 13.57 -27.69
C ALA A 57 4.90 13.22 -26.86
N LEU A 58 5.07 12.59 -25.71
CA LEU A 58 3.97 12.29 -24.78
C LEU A 58 3.47 13.56 -24.08
N ASP A 59 4.35 14.46 -23.66
CA ASP A 59 3.98 15.74 -23.06
C ASP A 59 3.12 16.57 -24.03
N ILE A 60 3.57 16.70 -25.27
CA ILE A 60 2.84 17.41 -26.32
C ILE A 60 1.48 16.74 -26.59
N TRP A 61 1.47 15.42 -26.76
CA TRP A 61 0.23 14.68 -27.06
C TRP A 61 -0.80 14.79 -25.94
N PHE A 62 -0.38 14.64 -24.67
CA PHE A 62 -1.28 14.80 -23.52
C PHE A 62 -1.79 16.23 -23.36
N THR A 63 -0.97 17.21 -23.68
CA THR A 63 -1.36 18.63 -23.65
C THR A 63 -2.39 18.93 -24.72
N ASP A 64 -2.19 18.44 -25.94
CA ASP A 64 -3.06 18.76 -27.07
C ASP A 64 -4.40 18.01 -27.07
N HIS A 65 -4.42 16.76 -26.58
CA HIS A 65 -5.58 15.88 -26.74
C HIS A 65 -6.38 15.67 -25.44
N LEU A 66 -5.76 15.73 -24.27
CA LEU A 66 -6.42 15.40 -23.01
C LEU A 66 -6.79 16.63 -22.15
N ASN A 67 -6.40 17.84 -22.56
CA ASN A 67 -6.82 19.07 -21.89
C ASN A 67 -8.25 19.49 -22.27
N HIS A 68 -8.83 18.92 -23.31
CA HIS A 68 -10.10 19.32 -23.88
C HIS A 68 -11.12 18.20 -24.03
N ILE A 69 -11.26 17.31 -23.03
CA ILE A 69 -12.32 16.31 -23.04
C ILE A 69 -13.56 16.88 -22.35
N PRO A 70 -14.59 17.34 -23.10
CA PRO A 70 -15.72 18.13 -22.54
C PRO A 70 -16.53 17.37 -21.48
N VAL A 71 -16.62 16.04 -21.61
CA VAL A 71 -17.42 15.20 -20.68
C VAL A 71 -16.79 15.15 -19.30
N PHE A 72 -15.46 15.14 -19.22
CA PHE A 72 -14.75 15.08 -17.95
C PHE A 72 -14.62 16.46 -17.30
N GLU A 73 -14.58 17.53 -18.09
CA GLU A 73 -14.58 18.91 -17.59
C GLU A 73 -15.88 19.23 -16.83
N GLN A 74 -17.03 18.76 -17.35
CA GLN A 74 -18.34 19.00 -16.72
C GLN A 74 -18.53 18.23 -15.43
N LEU A 75 -17.89 17.07 -15.28
CA LEU A 75 -18.05 16.22 -14.09
C LEU A 75 -17.11 16.61 -12.93
N GLY A 76 -16.06 17.42 -13.17
CA GLY A 76 -15.11 17.88 -12.14
C GLY A 76 -14.34 16.76 -11.40
N VAL A 77 -14.50 15.52 -11.82
CA VAL A 77 -14.02 14.31 -11.12
C VAL A 77 -12.85 13.64 -11.84
N SER A 78 -12.52 14.10 -13.04
CA SER A 78 -11.49 13.48 -13.88
C SER A 78 -10.07 13.81 -13.41
N PRO A 79 -9.13 12.84 -13.41
CA PRO A 79 -7.71 13.12 -13.30
C PRO A 79 -7.15 13.93 -14.49
N PHE A 80 -7.96 14.19 -15.52
CA PHE A 80 -7.64 14.91 -16.72
C PHE A 80 -8.23 16.33 -16.75
N TYR A 81 -8.38 16.92 -15.57
CA TYR A 81 -8.92 18.28 -15.44
C TYR A 81 -8.07 19.32 -16.19
N GLU A 82 -8.75 20.28 -16.82
CA GLU A 82 -8.14 21.43 -17.47
C GLU A 82 -7.26 22.23 -16.49
N GLY A 83 -6.06 22.62 -16.90
CA GLY A 83 -5.07 23.28 -16.03
C GLY A 83 -4.13 22.33 -15.27
N MET A 84 -4.33 21.02 -15.34
CA MET A 84 -3.39 20.06 -14.79
C MET A 84 -2.24 19.84 -15.81
N PRO A 85 -0.95 19.96 -15.43
CA PRO A 85 0.16 19.71 -16.34
C PRO A 85 0.16 18.27 -16.86
N ALA A 86 0.62 18.06 -18.08
CA ALA A 86 0.68 16.74 -18.71
C ALA A 86 1.47 15.73 -17.87
N SER A 87 2.56 16.16 -17.23
CA SER A 87 3.35 15.35 -16.28
C SER A 87 2.50 14.79 -15.15
N ALA A 88 1.61 15.58 -14.58
CA ALA A 88 0.72 15.15 -13.51
C ALA A 88 -0.33 14.14 -14.01
N LYS A 89 -0.81 14.27 -15.25
CA LYS A 89 -1.75 13.33 -15.88
C LYS A 89 -1.10 11.98 -16.13
N VAL A 90 0.10 11.97 -16.72
CA VAL A 90 0.85 10.74 -16.97
C VAL A 90 1.26 10.07 -15.65
N ALA A 91 1.69 10.85 -14.65
CA ALA A 91 1.96 10.33 -13.32
C ALA A 91 0.72 9.72 -12.66
N ALA A 92 -0.46 10.31 -12.86
CA ALA A 92 -1.73 9.76 -12.37
C ALA A 92 -2.09 8.44 -13.05
N CYS A 93 -1.87 8.32 -14.38
CA CYS A 93 -2.04 7.05 -15.11
C CYS A 93 -1.08 5.97 -14.59
N GLY A 94 0.19 6.32 -14.37
CA GLY A 94 1.16 5.40 -13.76
C GLY A 94 0.71 4.95 -12.37
N PHE A 95 0.14 5.86 -11.58
CA PHE A 95 -0.34 5.54 -10.24
C PHE A 95 -1.61 4.68 -10.24
N MET A 96 -2.47 4.79 -11.26
CA MET A 96 -3.60 3.86 -11.46
C MET A 96 -3.12 2.44 -11.73
N ILE A 97 -2.13 2.26 -12.61
CA ILE A 97 -1.54 0.96 -12.92
C ILE A 97 -0.86 0.38 -11.68
N PHE A 98 -0.11 1.20 -10.94
CA PHE A 98 0.51 0.83 -9.67
C PHE A 98 -0.54 0.32 -8.68
N GLY A 99 -1.68 1.03 -8.54
CA GLY A 99 -2.78 0.64 -7.67
C GLY A 99 -3.38 -0.74 -8.01
N CYS A 100 -3.53 -1.05 -9.30
CA CYS A 100 -3.94 -2.40 -9.71
C CYS A 100 -2.95 -3.47 -9.24
N GLY A 101 -1.66 -3.20 -9.36
CA GLY A 101 -0.61 -4.13 -8.92
C GLY A 101 -0.60 -4.32 -7.40
N THR A 102 -0.80 -3.26 -6.61
CA THR A 102 -0.83 -3.34 -5.14
C THR A 102 -2.00 -4.17 -4.63
N GLU A 103 -3.18 -4.00 -5.20
CA GLU A 103 -4.36 -4.79 -4.82
C GLU A 103 -4.21 -6.27 -5.21
N MET A 104 -3.67 -6.55 -6.41
CA MET A 104 -3.32 -7.93 -6.79
C MET A 104 -2.31 -8.55 -5.83
N ALA A 105 -1.28 -7.81 -5.44
CA ALA A 105 -0.27 -8.28 -4.48
C ALA A 105 -0.90 -8.60 -3.14
N GLY A 106 -1.79 -7.74 -2.62
CA GLY A 106 -2.48 -7.93 -1.35
C GLY A 106 -3.25 -9.24 -1.28
N ILE A 107 -4.13 -9.50 -2.27
CA ILE A 107 -4.89 -10.76 -2.30
C ILE A 107 -3.98 -11.99 -2.49
N THR A 108 -2.90 -11.83 -3.26
CA THR A 108 -1.96 -12.92 -3.54
C THR A 108 -1.13 -13.29 -2.31
N VAL A 109 -0.64 -12.29 -1.57
CA VAL A 109 0.12 -12.49 -0.32
C VAL A 109 -0.76 -13.13 0.74
N SER A 110 -1.99 -12.65 0.93
CA SER A 110 -2.95 -13.23 1.87
C SER A 110 -3.24 -14.70 1.54
N ARG A 111 -3.41 -15.03 0.25
CA ARG A 111 -3.60 -16.42 -0.20
C ARG A 111 -2.36 -17.27 0.03
N GLY A 112 -1.18 -16.70 -0.22
CA GLY A 112 0.11 -17.36 0.06
C GLY A 112 0.25 -17.68 1.54
N ILE A 113 -0.09 -16.77 2.45
CA ILE A 113 -0.06 -16.99 3.89
C ILE A 113 -0.99 -18.12 4.28
N VAL A 114 -2.23 -18.14 3.78
CA VAL A 114 -3.19 -19.23 4.05
C VAL A 114 -2.62 -20.58 3.59
N LYS A 115 -1.99 -20.65 2.44
CA LYS A 115 -1.36 -21.88 1.93
C LYS A 115 -0.23 -22.38 2.82
N TRP A 116 0.67 -21.49 3.25
CA TRP A 116 1.86 -21.86 4.03
C TRP A 116 1.56 -22.16 5.50
N PHE A 117 0.53 -21.53 6.08
CA PHE A 117 0.15 -21.64 7.50
C PHE A 117 -1.18 -22.36 7.70
N LYS A 118 -1.60 -23.21 6.76
CA LYS A 118 -2.85 -23.98 6.82
C LYS A 118 -2.92 -24.79 8.14
N GLY A 119 -3.91 -24.45 8.98
CA GLY A 119 -4.19 -25.17 10.23
C GLY A 119 -3.35 -24.82 11.45
N ARG A 120 -2.34 -23.95 11.35
CA ARG A 120 -1.52 -23.50 12.49
C ARG A 120 -1.15 -22.03 12.35
N GLU A 121 -1.31 -21.27 13.44
CA GLU A 121 -0.78 -19.91 13.61
C GLU A 121 -1.19 -18.90 12.50
N MET A 122 -2.25 -19.20 11.74
CA MET A 122 -2.72 -18.35 10.62
C MET A 122 -2.99 -16.91 11.07
N ALA A 123 -3.65 -16.74 12.23
CA ALA A 123 -3.96 -15.42 12.78
C ALA A 123 -2.69 -14.63 13.12
N LEU A 124 -1.64 -15.31 13.61
CA LEU A 124 -0.35 -14.69 13.90
C LEU A 124 0.36 -14.28 12.61
N ALA A 125 0.34 -15.13 11.57
CA ALA A 125 0.97 -14.83 10.29
C ALA A 125 0.30 -13.64 9.59
N MET A 126 -1.04 -13.60 9.55
CA MET A 126 -1.80 -12.47 8.99
C MET A 126 -1.61 -11.18 9.81
N GLY A 127 -1.60 -11.28 11.15
CA GLY A 127 -1.32 -10.13 12.02
C GLY A 127 0.10 -9.60 11.84
N SER A 128 1.08 -10.46 11.64
CA SER A 128 2.47 -10.06 11.36
C SER A 128 2.61 -9.40 9.99
N GLU A 129 1.93 -9.90 8.97
CA GLU A 129 1.88 -9.28 7.64
C GLU A 129 1.36 -7.84 7.73
N MET A 130 0.21 -7.65 8.38
CA MET A 130 -0.38 -6.31 8.55
C MET A 130 0.52 -5.37 9.35
N ALA A 131 1.20 -5.85 10.40
CA ALA A 131 2.13 -5.07 11.19
C ALA A 131 3.34 -4.62 10.36
N LEU A 132 3.94 -5.53 9.60
CA LEU A 132 5.07 -5.24 8.71
C LEU A 132 4.67 -4.27 7.57
N ALA A 133 3.46 -4.42 7.02
CA ALA A 133 2.94 -3.48 6.03
C ALA A 133 2.83 -2.05 6.59
N ARG A 134 2.33 -1.89 7.82
CA ARG A 134 2.28 -0.57 8.49
C ARG A 134 3.67 -0.01 8.78
N LEU A 135 4.61 -0.84 9.19
CA LEU A 135 6.01 -0.44 9.36
C LEU A 135 6.63 0.04 8.04
N GLY A 136 6.31 -0.63 6.92
CA GLY A 136 6.74 -0.20 5.58
C GLY A 136 6.22 1.18 5.21
N VAL A 137 4.94 1.46 5.48
CA VAL A 137 4.34 2.79 5.24
C VAL A 137 5.05 3.87 6.09
N ALA A 138 5.27 3.59 7.38
CA ALA A 138 5.97 4.51 8.27
C ALA A 138 7.40 4.80 7.78
N THR A 139 8.12 3.76 7.40
CA THR A 139 9.48 3.88 6.84
C THR A 139 9.50 4.75 5.58
N CYS A 140 8.55 4.54 4.68
CA CYS A 140 8.44 5.34 3.47
C CYS A 140 8.17 6.82 3.77
N MET A 141 7.31 7.13 4.73
CA MET A 141 7.01 8.51 5.13
C MET A 141 8.24 9.23 5.70
N ILE A 142 9.11 8.52 6.43
CA ILE A 142 10.34 9.10 7.01
C ILE A 142 11.40 9.30 5.93
N PHE A 143 11.67 8.28 5.13
CA PHE A 143 12.78 8.32 4.19
C PHE A 143 12.48 9.09 2.91
N SER A 144 11.22 9.20 2.49
CA SER A 144 10.84 9.91 1.26
C SER A 144 11.27 11.39 1.28
N PRO A 145 11.00 12.19 2.34
CA PRO A 145 11.49 13.57 2.42
C PRO A 145 13.01 13.67 2.54
N PHE A 146 13.67 12.68 3.18
CA PHE A 146 15.12 12.64 3.27
C PHE A 146 15.77 12.50 1.89
N PHE A 147 15.30 11.56 1.07
CA PHE A 147 15.79 11.38 -0.30
C PHE A 147 15.48 12.58 -1.20
N ALA A 148 14.31 13.22 -1.03
CA ALA A 148 13.96 14.42 -1.78
C ALA A 148 14.92 15.58 -1.52
N LYS A 149 15.51 15.69 -0.32
CA LYS A 149 16.44 16.75 0.07
C LYS A 149 17.92 16.43 -0.16
N LEU A 150 18.23 15.21 -0.58
CA LEU A 150 19.60 14.78 -0.82
C LEU A 150 20.21 15.57 -1.98
N GLY A 151 21.25 16.38 -1.72
CA GLY A 151 21.92 17.20 -2.74
C GLY A 151 21.61 18.71 -2.68
N GLY A 152 21.00 19.20 -1.60
CA GLY A 152 20.89 20.64 -1.30
C GLY A 152 19.68 21.35 -1.89
N HIS A 153 18.94 20.73 -2.82
CA HIS A 153 17.65 21.22 -3.30
C HIS A 153 16.60 20.12 -3.26
N ILE A 154 15.36 20.52 -3.14
CA ILE A 154 14.23 19.59 -3.07
C ILE A 154 13.95 19.06 -4.47
N ASP A 155 14.19 17.77 -4.67
CA ASP A 155 13.92 17.05 -5.91
C ASP A 155 13.00 15.85 -5.62
N VAL A 156 11.75 15.96 -6.07
CA VAL A 156 10.73 14.94 -5.89
C VAL A 156 11.04 13.68 -6.70
N SER A 157 11.75 13.84 -7.82
CA SER A 157 12.15 12.73 -8.69
C SER A 157 13.00 11.70 -7.96
N ARG A 158 13.91 12.14 -7.08
CA ARG A 158 14.76 11.25 -6.24
C ARG A 158 13.95 10.41 -5.26
N SER A 159 12.93 11.02 -4.65
CA SER A 159 12.04 10.30 -3.73
C SER A 159 11.25 9.21 -4.46
N VAL A 160 10.77 9.49 -5.67
CA VAL A 160 10.08 8.50 -6.51
C VAL A 160 11.04 7.41 -6.99
N ALA A 161 12.28 7.78 -7.37
CA ALA A 161 13.33 6.82 -7.74
C ALA A 161 13.63 5.83 -6.61
N PHE A 162 13.72 6.32 -5.37
CA PHE A 162 13.86 5.45 -4.20
C PHE A 162 12.71 4.43 -4.10
N GLY A 163 11.46 4.88 -4.30
CA GLY A 163 10.31 3.99 -4.35
C GLY A 163 10.41 2.93 -5.45
N VAL A 164 10.86 3.30 -6.65
CA VAL A 164 11.10 2.35 -7.76
C VAL A 164 12.12 1.29 -7.38
N VAL A 165 13.24 1.68 -6.75
CA VAL A 165 14.25 0.72 -6.28
C VAL A 165 13.66 -0.28 -5.28
N LEU A 166 12.85 0.18 -4.33
CA LEU A 166 12.18 -0.70 -3.36
C LEU A 166 11.23 -1.69 -4.06
N ILE A 167 10.51 -1.25 -5.09
CA ILE A 167 9.62 -2.13 -5.87
C ILE A 167 10.42 -3.16 -6.68
N CYS A 168 11.59 -2.79 -7.22
CA CYS A 168 12.49 -3.74 -7.87
C CYS A 168 12.94 -4.84 -6.88
N ILE A 169 13.29 -4.45 -5.65
CA ILE A 169 13.64 -5.41 -4.60
C ILE A 169 12.44 -6.30 -4.27
N ALA A 170 11.23 -5.74 -4.14
CA ALA A 170 10.01 -6.49 -3.89
C ALA A 170 9.72 -7.50 -5.01
N LEU A 171 9.90 -7.12 -6.28
CA LEU A 171 9.75 -8.04 -7.41
C LEU A 171 10.76 -9.19 -7.34
N MET A 172 12.01 -8.91 -7.00
CA MET A 172 13.02 -9.96 -6.79
C MET A 172 12.60 -10.92 -5.66
N MET A 173 12.02 -10.40 -4.57
CA MET A 173 11.49 -11.24 -3.50
C MET A 173 10.32 -12.11 -3.94
N PHE A 174 9.43 -11.63 -4.81
CA PHE A 174 8.39 -12.45 -5.42
C PHE A 174 8.94 -13.57 -6.30
N VAL A 175 10.04 -13.32 -7.02
CA VAL A 175 10.74 -14.37 -7.76
C VAL A 175 11.34 -15.41 -6.82
N VAL A 176 11.95 -15.00 -5.72
CA VAL A 176 12.43 -15.93 -4.67
C VAL A 176 11.28 -16.75 -4.10
N TYR A 177 10.17 -16.09 -3.77
CA TYR A 177 8.95 -16.75 -3.31
C TYR A 177 8.46 -17.83 -4.29
N PHE A 178 8.47 -17.54 -5.59
CA PHE A 178 8.11 -18.53 -6.64
C PHE A 178 8.92 -19.82 -6.55
N PHE A 179 10.23 -19.72 -6.35
CA PHE A 179 11.09 -20.91 -6.22
C PHE A 179 10.87 -21.63 -4.89
N MET A 180 10.66 -20.90 -3.81
CA MET A 180 10.38 -21.48 -2.49
C MET A 180 9.05 -22.21 -2.48
N ASP A 181 8.00 -21.63 -3.04
CA ASP A 181 6.68 -22.25 -3.11
C ASP A 181 6.68 -23.51 -3.99
N LYS A 182 7.43 -23.47 -5.11
CA LYS A 182 7.64 -24.67 -5.94
C LYS A 182 8.38 -25.81 -5.19
N LYS A 183 9.28 -25.45 -4.28
CA LYS A 183 9.98 -26.43 -3.43
C LYS A 183 9.04 -27.00 -2.38
N LEU A 184 8.18 -26.17 -1.80
CA LEU A 184 7.18 -26.60 -0.82
C LEU A 184 6.24 -27.65 -1.40
N ASP A 185 5.68 -27.43 -2.59
CA ASP A 185 4.77 -28.38 -3.25
C ASP A 185 5.44 -29.72 -3.51
N LYS A 186 6.75 -29.72 -3.84
CA LYS A 186 7.50 -30.96 -4.01
C LYS A 186 7.71 -31.73 -2.68
N GLN A 187 7.79 -31.02 -1.56
CA GLN A 187 8.00 -31.62 -0.25
C GLN A 187 6.70 -32.13 0.39
N THR A 188 5.59 -31.41 0.18
CA THR A 188 4.27 -31.78 0.71
C THR A 188 3.54 -32.82 -0.13
N GLY A 189 3.94 -32.99 -1.39
CA GLY A 189 3.23 -33.86 -2.33
C GLY A 189 1.86 -33.35 -2.75
N GLU A 190 1.44 -32.23 -2.21
CA GLU A 190 0.22 -31.51 -2.58
C GLU A 190 0.52 -30.66 -3.79
N ALA A 191 0.12 -31.11 -4.99
CA ALA A 191 -0.09 -30.18 -6.09
C ALA A 191 -1.07 -29.12 -5.66
N GLU A 192 -0.85 -27.86 -6.08
CA GLU A 192 -1.76 -26.74 -5.83
C GLU A 192 -3.21 -27.22 -5.92
N GLU A 193 -3.91 -27.30 -4.78
CA GLU A 193 -5.33 -27.64 -4.78
C GLU A 193 -5.98 -26.64 -5.74
N LYS A 194 -6.37 -27.12 -6.90
CA LYS A 194 -7.19 -26.33 -7.81
C LYS A 194 -8.54 -26.18 -7.11
N ASP A 195 -8.69 -25.07 -6.42
CA ASP A 195 -10.02 -24.67 -5.95
C ASP A 195 -10.97 -24.73 -7.14
N ASP A 196 -12.22 -25.09 -6.87
CA ASP A 196 -13.25 -25.10 -7.90
C ASP A 196 -13.22 -23.78 -8.68
N PRO A 197 -13.16 -23.82 -10.01
CA PRO A 197 -13.02 -22.62 -10.82
C PRO A 197 -14.18 -21.68 -10.55
N PHE A 198 -13.89 -20.42 -10.32
CA PHE A 198 -14.87 -19.37 -10.11
C PHE A 198 -15.99 -19.45 -11.16
N LYS A 199 -17.22 -19.60 -10.71
CA LYS A 199 -18.41 -19.57 -11.53
C LYS A 199 -19.15 -18.25 -11.30
N ILE A 200 -19.55 -17.59 -12.37
CA ILE A 200 -20.34 -16.34 -12.28
C ILE A 200 -21.61 -16.51 -11.43
N SER A 201 -22.17 -17.72 -11.38
CA SER A 201 -23.30 -18.06 -10.51
C SER A 201 -23.00 -17.90 -9.02
N ASP A 202 -21.73 -18.02 -8.61
CA ASP A 202 -21.33 -17.91 -7.19
C ASP A 202 -21.34 -16.45 -6.74
N LEU A 203 -21.08 -15.51 -7.66
CA LEU A 203 -21.25 -14.08 -7.42
C LEU A 203 -22.70 -13.74 -7.04
N GLY A 204 -23.68 -14.36 -7.70
CA GLY A 204 -25.09 -14.21 -7.35
C GLY A 204 -25.41 -14.69 -5.93
N LYS A 205 -24.83 -15.82 -5.50
CA LYS A 205 -25.01 -16.34 -4.14
C LYS A 205 -24.38 -15.43 -3.08
N ILE A 206 -23.21 -14.86 -3.37
CA ILE A 206 -22.54 -13.91 -2.49
C ILE A 206 -23.38 -12.65 -2.33
N LEU A 207 -23.88 -12.07 -3.42
CA LEU A 207 -24.67 -10.84 -3.42
C LEU A 207 -26.06 -11.01 -2.76
N THR A 208 -26.59 -12.22 -2.70
CA THR A 208 -27.85 -12.51 -1.98
C THR A 208 -27.65 -12.78 -0.49
N SER A 209 -26.40 -12.95 -0.03
CA SER A 209 -26.09 -13.24 1.37
C SER A 209 -26.18 -11.98 2.24
N MET A 210 -27.07 -12.00 3.25
CA MET A 210 -27.17 -10.92 4.24
C MET A 210 -25.87 -10.75 5.04
N GLY A 211 -25.17 -11.84 5.33
CA GLY A 211 -23.88 -11.82 6.03
C GLY A 211 -22.81 -11.05 5.23
N PHE A 212 -22.77 -11.24 3.91
CA PHE A 212 -21.88 -10.51 3.02
C PHE A 212 -22.12 -8.99 3.11
N TRP A 213 -23.37 -8.55 3.03
CA TRP A 213 -23.72 -7.13 3.08
C TRP A 213 -23.39 -6.48 4.43
N LEU A 214 -23.57 -7.20 5.54
CA LEU A 214 -23.20 -6.69 6.87
C LEU A 214 -21.69 -6.47 6.97
N VAL A 215 -20.88 -7.44 6.51
CA VAL A 215 -19.41 -7.32 6.51
C VAL A 215 -18.96 -6.22 5.53
N ALA A 216 -19.55 -6.16 4.34
CA ALA A 216 -19.25 -5.13 3.36
C ALA A 216 -19.56 -3.72 3.89
N LEU A 217 -20.71 -3.54 4.53
CA LEU A 217 -21.08 -2.27 5.16
C LEU A 217 -20.10 -1.88 6.27
N LEU A 218 -19.71 -2.84 7.12
CA LEU A 218 -18.70 -2.61 8.16
C LEU A 218 -17.38 -2.13 7.55
N CYS A 219 -16.90 -2.77 6.49
CA CYS A 219 -15.69 -2.37 5.79
C CYS A 219 -15.81 -0.97 5.19
N VAL A 220 -16.93 -0.66 4.52
CA VAL A 220 -17.17 0.68 3.94
C VAL A 220 -17.13 1.76 5.01
N LEU A 221 -17.83 1.58 6.12
CA LEU A 221 -17.86 2.56 7.21
C LEU A 221 -16.49 2.73 7.86
N TYR A 222 -15.77 1.63 8.10
CA TYR A 222 -14.44 1.67 8.68
C TYR A 222 -13.43 2.39 7.78
N TYR A 223 -13.37 2.02 6.51
CA TYR A 223 -12.41 2.62 5.58
C TYR A 223 -12.75 4.06 5.22
N SER A 224 -14.04 4.42 5.12
CA SER A 224 -14.46 5.80 4.88
C SER A 224 -14.10 6.76 6.02
N ALA A 225 -13.99 6.27 7.25
CA ALA A 225 -13.54 7.07 8.37
C ALA A 225 -12.00 7.18 8.45
N ILE A 226 -11.29 6.07 8.30
CA ILE A 226 -9.84 6.01 8.57
C ILE A 226 -9.00 6.59 7.44
N PHE A 227 -9.29 6.26 6.17
CA PHE A 227 -8.43 6.69 5.07
C PHE A 227 -8.40 8.21 4.85
N PRO A 228 -9.53 8.94 4.85
CA PRO A 228 -9.51 10.39 4.76
C PRO A 228 -8.74 11.02 5.94
N PHE A 229 -8.98 10.52 7.16
CA PHE A 229 -8.27 11.02 8.32
C PHE A 229 -6.75 10.83 8.18
N GLN A 230 -6.27 9.63 7.82
CA GLN A 230 -4.84 9.38 7.65
C GLN A 230 -4.20 10.24 6.55
N LYS A 231 -4.90 10.46 5.44
CA LYS A 231 -4.37 11.22 4.30
C LYS A 231 -4.38 12.74 4.54
N TYR A 232 -5.36 13.24 5.25
CA TYR A 232 -5.59 14.68 5.41
C TYR A 232 -5.37 15.19 6.83
N ALA A 233 -4.99 14.32 7.79
CA ALA A 233 -4.84 14.70 9.20
C ALA A 233 -3.91 15.91 9.39
N VAL A 234 -2.74 15.90 8.74
CA VAL A 234 -1.78 17.00 8.85
C VAL A 234 -2.35 18.30 8.31
N ASN A 235 -2.97 18.27 7.13
CA ASN A 235 -3.59 19.45 6.53
C ASN A 235 -4.78 19.95 7.34
N MET A 236 -5.60 19.05 7.86
CA MET A 236 -6.73 19.39 8.75
C MET A 236 -6.27 20.04 10.04
N LEU A 237 -5.20 19.54 10.66
CA LEU A 237 -4.61 20.13 11.87
C LEU A 237 -4.01 21.51 11.58
N GLN A 238 -3.32 21.69 10.47
CA GLN A 238 -2.78 22.98 10.05
C GLN A 238 -3.88 24.03 9.81
N CYS A 239 -4.94 23.65 9.10
CA CYS A 239 -6.02 24.57 8.75
C CYS A 239 -6.96 24.92 9.92
N ASN A 240 -7.26 23.94 10.80
CA ASN A 240 -8.27 24.16 11.85
C ASN A 240 -7.68 24.52 13.21
N LEU A 241 -6.44 24.13 13.51
CA LEU A 241 -5.82 24.33 14.80
C LEU A 241 -4.63 25.30 14.75
N THR A 242 -4.44 26.02 13.63
CA THR A 242 -3.34 26.98 13.44
C THR A 242 -1.96 26.40 13.80
N PHE A 243 -1.77 25.10 13.60
CA PHE A 243 -0.47 24.49 13.72
C PHE A 243 0.44 25.07 12.64
N THR A 244 1.29 26.02 13.02
CA THR A 244 2.35 26.49 12.12
C THR A 244 3.29 25.34 11.85
N PRO A 245 3.64 25.08 10.58
CA PRO A 245 4.69 24.10 10.28
C PRO A 245 5.95 24.56 11.03
N VAL A 246 6.48 23.65 11.82
CA VAL A 246 7.68 23.87 12.62
C VAL A 246 8.78 24.40 11.71
N ASP A 247 9.39 25.51 12.08
CA ASP A 247 10.40 26.20 11.29
C ASP A 247 11.55 25.26 10.88
N LYS A 248 12.20 25.58 9.76
CA LYS A 248 13.23 24.73 9.12
C LYS A 248 14.39 24.33 10.05
N GLU A 249 14.68 25.11 11.08
CA GLU A 249 15.70 24.80 12.08
C GLU A 249 15.29 23.65 13.01
N SER A 250 14.01 23.45 13.22
CA SER A 250 13.47 22.35 14.01
C SER A 250 13.24 21.06 13.20
N PHE A 251 13.64 21.00 11.94
CA PHE A 251 13.53 19.77 11.14
C PHE A 251 14.23 18.58 11.79
N TRP A 252 15.42 18.80 12.35
CA TRP A 252 16.15 17.76 13.09
C TRP A 252 15.44 17.41 14.40
N ALA A 253 14.91 18.37 15.11
CA ALA A 253 14.11 18.13 16.32
C ALA A 253 12.83 17.35 15.97
N SER A 254 12.11 17.70 14.89
CA SER A 254 10.94 16.96 14.44
C SER A 254 11.28 15.56 13.92
N THR A 255 12.47 15.39 13.31
CA THR A 255 12.95 14.09 12.85
C THR A 255 13.40 13.22 14.01
N GLU A 256 14.08 13.80 15.01
CA GLU A 256 14.46 13.10 16.25
C GLU A 256 13.22 12.65 17.03
N VAL A 257 12.24 13.53 17.23
CA VAL A 257 10.97 13.19 17.87
C VAL A 257 10.23 12.11 17.09
N THR A 258 10.21 12.21 15.76
CA THR A 258 9.58 11.21 14.89
C THR A 258 10.31 9.86 14.98
N ILE A 259 11.64 9.84 14.98
CA ILE A 259 12.44 8.62 15.17
C ILE A 259 12.17 8.00 16.55
N ILE A 260 12.10 8.82 17.59
CA ILE A 260 11.78 8.36 18.95
C ILE A 260 10.38 7.78 19.00
N GLN A 261 9.38 8.43 18.41
CA GLN A 261 7.99 7.94 18.34
C GLN A 261 7.91 6.59 17.62
N TYR A 262 8.55 6.46 16.46
CA TYR A 262 8.59 5.17 15.74
C TYR A 262 9.42 4.12 16.45
N GLY A 263 10.49 4.52 17.14
CA GLY A 263 11.25 3.64 18.03
C GLY A 263 10.38 3.07 19.13
N ILE A 264 9.57 3.88 19.78
CA ILE A 264 8.61 3.46 20.80
C ILE A 264 7.56 2.51 20.19
N MET A 265 6.98 2.85 19.03
CA MET A 265 6.01 1.98 18.34
C MET A 265 6.62 0.63 17.96
N LEU A 266 7.87 0.63 17.48
CA LEU A 266 8.60 -0.60 17.15
C LEU A 266 8.82 -1.47 18.41
N VAL A 267 9.23 -0.88 19.52
CA VAL A 267 9.40 -1.58 20.80
C VAL A 267 8.07 -2.16 21.26
N VAL A 268 6.96 -1.41 21.17
CA VAL A 268 5.62 -1.89 21.52
C VAL A 268 5.20 -3.05 20.61
N ALA A 269 5.45 -2.96 19.30
CA ALA A 269 5.15 -4.02 18.35
C ALA A 269 5.97 -5.29 18.61
N ILE A 270 7.28 -5.16 18.87
CA ILE A 270 8.15 -6.28 19.20
C ILE A 270 7.73 -6.91 20.53
N THR A 271 7.41 -6.11 21.54
CA THR A 271 6.94 -6.64 22.83
C THR A 271 5.60 -7.33 22.71
N ALA A 272 4.66 -6.81 21.91
CA ALA A 272 3.39 -7.48 21.62
C ALA A 272 3.59 -8.81 20.88
N PHE A 273 4.52 -8.85 19.92
CA PHE A 273 4.90 -10.08 19.23
C PHE A 273 5.51 -11.11 20.18
N MET A 274 6.51 -10.72 20.97
CA MET A 274 7.18 -11.57 21.97
C MET A 274 6.21 -12.06 23.03
N PHE A 275 5.15 -11.29 23.35
CA PHE A 275 4.14 -11.67 24.31
C PHE A 275 3.47 -13.02 24.00
N ASN A 276 3.28 -13.36 22.74
CA ASN A 276 2.67 -14.62 22.34
C ASN A 276 3.59 -15.83 22.55
N PHE A 277 4.91 -15.65 22.50
CA PHE A 277 5.88 -16.74 22.68
C PHE A 277 6.21 -17.02 24.16
N MET A 278 5.85 -16.15 25.08
CA MET A 278 6.19 -16.28 26.47
C MET A 278 5.23 -17.22 27.24
N LYS A 279 5.74 -18.32 27.71
CA LYS A 279 5.01 -19.30 28.56
C LYS A 279 4.84 -18.82 30.00
N ASN A 280 5.72 -17.95 30.50
CA ASN A 280 5.72 -17.53 31.90
C ASN A 280 4.78 -16.35 32.13
N LYS A 281 3.69 -16.56 32.88
CA LYS A 281 2.66 -15.52 33.14
C LYS A 281 3.22 -14.28 33.82
N LYS A 282 4.18 -14.37 34.75
CA LYS A 282 4.76 -13.21 35.46
C LYS A 282 5.53 -12.29 34.48
N VAL A 283 6.38 -12.87 33.62
CA VAL A 283 7.14 -12.15 32.62
C VAL A 283 6.19 -11.48 31.58
N LYS A 284 5.11 -12.19 31.23
CA LYS A 284 4.06 -11.74 30.33
C LYS A 284 3.41 -10.44 30.83
N TYR A 285 3.00 -10.39 32.09
CA TYR A 285 2.39 -9.17 32.67
C TYR A 285 3.40 -8.04 32.91
N SER A 286 4.66 -8.32 33.22
CA SER A 286 5.70 -7.29 33.35
C SER A 286 5.99 -6.60 32.00
N ILE A 287 6.02 -7.34 30.91
CA ILE A 287 6.21 -6.77 29.57
C ILE A 287 4.97 -5.98 29.14
N LEU A 288 3.77 -6.47 29.44
CA LEU A 288 2.53 -5.73 29.16
C LEU A 288 2.51 -4.39 29.90
N SER A 289 2.86 -4.37 31.20
CA SER A 289 2.93 -3.11 31.97
C SER A 289 3.96 -2.14 31.40
N LEU A 290 5.13 -2.64 30.98
CA LEU A 290 6.14 -1.82 30.34
C LEU A 290 5.65 -1.23 29.02
N SER A 291 4.96 -2.02 28.18
CA SER A 291 4.37 -1.54 26.92
C SER A 291 3.31 -0.47 27.14
N VAL A 292 2.50 -0.59 28.19
CA VAL A 292 1.50 0.44 28.56
C VAL A 292 2.19 1.72 29.01
N VAL A 293 3.28 1.65 29.77
CA VAL A 293 4.06 2.84 30.18
C VAL A 293 4.65 3.54 28.95
N PHE A 294 5.19 2.81 28.00
CA PHE A 294 5.68 3.38 26.75
C PHE A 294 4.58 4.01 25.91
N LEU A 295 3.40 3.41 25.90
CA LEU A 295 2.23 3.95 25.19
C LEU A 295 1.74 5.26 25.82
N ILE A 296 1.72 5.31 27.16
CA ILE A 296 1.40 6.55 27.91
C ILE A 296 2.44 7.65 27.63
N ALA A 297 3.73 7.31 27.66
CA ALA A 297 4.79 8.25 27.31
C ALA A 297 4.65 8.77 25.87
N TYR A 298 4.27 7.91 24.94
CA TYR A 298 3.96 8.29 23.55
C TYR A 298 2.78 9.27 23.45
N CYS A 299 1.74 9.09 24.22
CA CYS A 299 0.58 10.00 24.24
C CYS A 299 0.89 11.36 24.89
N TYR A 300 1.94 11.43 25.72
CA TYR A 300 2.39 12.66 26.39
C TYR A 300 3.40 13.49 25.55
N MET A 301 4.02 12.87 24.55
CA MET A 301 4.88 13.56 23.56
C MET A 301 4.07 14.18 22.42
#